data_46492172dc4b14e5fb2e6d331bd013bf
#
_entry.id   46492172dc4b14e5fb2e6d331bd013bf
#
_cell.length_a   1.000
_cell.length_b   1.000
_cell.length_c   1.000
_cell.angle_alpha   90.00
_cell.angle_beta   90.00
_cell.angle_gamma   90.00
#
_symmetry.space_group_name_H-M   'P 1'
#
loop_
_entity.id
_entity.type
_entity.pdbx_description
1 polymer ?
#
loop_
_entity_poly.entity_id
_entity_poly.type
_entity_poly.pdbx_seq_one_letter_code
_entity_poly.pdbx_strand_id
1 'polypeptide(L)'
;MRKSRMDRNKNKKPIMIGSIISVVLFALIAVVYIYKDELFSSKSTTESEEVTPDIVETQGKLNEEAVEDNKQPDTEQQDEQPDKMIEVDAGGYPIAVAAVVEPTYIDGILIANKKYPLPEDFNPGENAEARAAFEQMATDAKALGFDLVAFSGFRSYEYQTTLYNNYVNRDGKEAADRYSARPGHSEHQTGLAFDIGEKSREDLWLTAEFGETPAGKWLADNAHKYGFILRYPEGKEDVTGFMYESWHFRYLGVEKATEVKKTGLTLEEYL
;
A
#
# COMPACT_ATOMS: atom_id res chain seq x y z
N MET A 1 41.38 17.25 69.20
CA MET A 1 40.43 16.12 69.36
C MET A 1 39.09 16.49 68.75
N ARG A 2 38.75 15.96 67.57
CA ARG A 2 37.34 15.80 67.08
C ARG A 2 37.34 14.75 65.98
N LYS A 3 36.58 13.69 66.18
CA LYS A 3 36.46 12.50 65.37
C LYS A 3 35.67 12.80 64.10
N SER A 4 36.21 12.39 62.93
CA SER A 4 35.57 12.33 61.65
C SER A 4 34.57 11.19 61.63
N ARG A 5 33.31 11.49 61.11
CA ARG A 5 32.22 10.53 60.92
C ARG A 5 32.32 10.02 59.50
N MET A 6 32.51 8.74 59.31
CA MET A 6 32.43 8.02 58.05
C MET A 6 30.97 7.97 57.57
N ASP A 7 30.66 8.56 56.43
CA ASP A 7 29.39 8.36 55.71
C ASP A 7 29.51 7.13 54.80
N ARG A 8 28.66 6.17 55.09
CA ARG A 8 28.55 4.88 54.39
C ARG A 8 27.57 5.05 53.22
N ASN A 9 28.05 5.34 51.98
CA ASN A 9 27.26 5.43 50.78
C ASN A 9 26.80 4.03 50.34
N LYS A 10 25.49 3.77 50.43
CA LYS A 10 24.83 2.53 49.99
C LYS A 10 24.60 2.57 48.47
N ASN A 11 25.34 1.78 47.72
CA ASN A 11 25.11 1.46 46.31
C ASN A 11 23.71 0.84 46.13
N LYS A 12 22.78 1.61 45.61
CA LYS A 12 21.54 1.09 45.06
C LYS A 12 21.77 0.77 43.56
N LYS A 13 21.73 -0.52 43.20
CA LYS A 13 21.74 -0.98 41.83
C LYS A 13 20.42 -0.60 41.18
N PRO A 14 20.39 -0.09 39.91
CA PRO A 14 19.15 0.15 39.22
C PRO A 14 18.51 -1.20 38.84
N ILE A 15 17.23 -1.35 39.13
CA ILE A 15 16.39 -2.49 38.72
C ILE A 15 16.11 -2.33 37.23
N MET A 16 16.56 -3.30 36.43
CA MET A 16 16.28 -3.38 35.02
C MET A 16 14.77 -3.69 34.78
N ILE A 17 14.00 -2.67 34.47
CA ILE A 17 12.56 -2.80 34.09
C ILE A 17 12.40 -3.16 32.61
N GLY A 18 13.47 -3.18 31.82
CA GLY A 18 13.43 -3.42 30.38
C GLY A 18 13.14 -4.86 29.92
N SER A 19 13.27 -5.88 30.79
CA SER A 19 13.15 -7.29 30.37
C SER A 19 11.74 -7.87 30.41
N ILE A 20 10.76 -7.23 31.03
CA ILE A 20 9.42 -7.81 31.17
C ILE A 20 8.52 -7.47 29.97
N ILE A 21 8.74 -6.33 29.34
CA ILE A 21 7.94 -5.88 28.17
C ILE A 21 8.25 -6.73 26.93
N SER A 22 9.51 -7.13 26.73
CA SER A 22 9.89 -7.99 25.59
C SER A 22 9.28 -9.40 25.66
N VAL A 23 9.13 -9.97 26.86
CA VAL A 23 8.59 -11.34 27.01
C VAL A 23 7.09 -11.39 26.74
N VAL A 24 6.34 -10.33 27.06
CA VAL A 24 4.89 -10.26 26.80
C VAL A 24 4.60 -10.07 25.31
N LEU A 25 5.43 -9.33 24.60
CA LEU A 25 5.27 -9.14 23.14
C LEU A 25 5.54 -10.44 22.37
N PHE A 26 6.56 -11.22 22.76
CA PHE A 26 6.84 -12.51 22.15
C PHE A 26 5.76 -13.56 22.42
N ALA A 27 5.10 -13.52 23.58
CA ALA A 27 4.01 -14.43 23.91
C ALA A 27 2.76 -14.14 23.06
N LEU A 28 2.45 -12.90 22.72
CA LEU A 28 1.31 -12.54 21.87
C LEU A 28 1.54 -12.93 20.41
N ILE A 29 2.77 -12.82 19.90
CA ILE A 29 3.12 -13.23 18.53
C ILE A 29 3.05 -14.77 18.41
N ALA A 30 3.48 -15.52 19.41
CA ALA A 30 3.40 -16.98 19.41
C ALA A 30 1.95 -17.50 19.44
N VAL A 31 1.03 -16.82 20.13
CA VAL A 31 -0.39 -17.17 20.16
C VAL A 31 -1.04 -16.98 18.79
N VAL A 32 -0.71 -15.93 18.06
CA VAL A 32 -1.21 -15.71 16.70
C VAL A 32 -0.70 -16.77 15.71
N TYR A 33 0.54 -17.25 15.89
CA TYR A 33 1.09 -18.31 15.03
C TYR A 33 0.45 -19.69 15.29
N ILE A 34 0.07 -19.99 16.54
CA ILE A 34 -0.54 -21.29 16.90
C ILE A 34 -2.00 -21.37 16.44
N TYR A 35 -2.72 -20.24 16.42
CA TYR A 35 -4.12 -20.20 15.95
C TYR A 35 -4.28 -20.11 14.43
N LYS A 36 -3.21 -19.82 13.68
CA LYS A 36 -3.27 -19.73 12.22
C LYS A 36 -3.52 -21.07 11.54
N ASP A 37 -3.03 -22.16 12.11
CA ASP A 37 -3.15 -23.49 11.51
C ASP A 37 -4.51 -24.17 11.77
N GLU A 38 -5.30 -23.73 12.76
CA GLU A 38 -6.65 -24.27 13.02
C GLU A 38 -7.75 -23.63 12.16
N LEU A 39 -7.56 -22.42 11.66
CA LEU A 39 -8.57 -21.71 10.86
C LEU A 39 -8.56 -22.08 9.36
N PHE A 40 -7.51 -22.73 8.86
CA PHE A 40 -7.38 -23.11 7.44
C PHE A 40 -7.60 -24.59 7.13
N SER A 41 -8.05 -25.41 8.10
CA SER A 41 -8.41 -26.82 7.89
C SER A 41 -9.90 -27.04 7.78
N SER A 42 -10.55 -26.39 6.82
CA SER A 42 -11.88 -26.75 6.36
C SER A 42 -11.77 -27.41 4.98
N LYS A 43 -11.85 -28.73 4.97
CA LYS A 43 -11.93 -29.57 3.78
C LYS A 43 -13.11 -29.18 2.90
N SER A 44 -12.83 -28.85 1.65
CA SER A 44 -13.80 -28.97 0.56
C SER A 44 -13.46 -30.20 -0.27
N THR A 45 -14.27 -31.24 -0.11
CA THR A 45 -14.31 -32.39 -1.02
C THR A 45 -15.30 -32.03 -2.11
N THR A 46 -14.86 -31.89 -3.34
CA THR A 46 -15.75 -31.87 -4.50
C THR A 46 -15.18 -32.80 -5.56
N GLU A 47 -15.97 -33.86 -5.84
CA GLU A 47 -15.76 -34.82 -6.91
C GLU A 47 -15.72 -34.13 -8.27
N SER A 48 -14.76 -34.53 -9.11
CA SER A 48 -14.65 -34.16 -10.49
C SER A 48 -15.47 -35.09 -11.35
N GLU A 49 -16.55 -34.63 -11.96
CA GLU A 49 -17.18 -35.25 -13.11
C GLU A 49 -16.53 -34.73 -14.41
N GLU A 50 -16.02 -35.65 -15.16
CA GLU A 50 -15.42 -35.52 -16.48
C GLU A 50 -16.55 -35.42 -17.53
N VAL A 51 -16.69 -34.26 -18.20
CA VAL A 51 -17.59 -34.08 -19.34
C VAL A 51 -16.77 -33.68 -20.57
N THR A 52 -16.71 -34.58 -21.54
CA THR A 52 -16.12 -34.39 -22.87
C THR A 52 -17.04 -33.48 -23.73
N PRO A 53 -16.51 -32.58 -24.55
CA PRO A 53 -17.32 -31.77 -25.47
C PRO A 53 -17.52 -32.48 -26.79
N ASP A 54 -18.79 -32.65 -27.19
CA ASP A 54 -19.21 -33.01 -28.54
C ASP A 54 -19.13 -31.80 -29.47
N ILE A 55 -18.45 -32.01 -30.60
CA ILE A 55 -18.33 -31.04 -31.70
C ILE A 55 -19.59 -31.18 -32.56
N VAL A 56 -20.35 -30.10 -32.70
CA VAL A 56 -21.35 -29.98 -33.75
C VAL A 56 -20.99 -28.80 -34.65
N GLU A 57 -20.56 -29.20 -35.87
CA GLU A 57 -20.34 -28.35 -37.02
C GLU A 57 -21.70 -28.02 -37.65
N THR A 58 -22.05 -26.75 -37.84
CA THR A 58 -23.15 -26.34 -38.72
C THR A 58 -22.73 -25.13 -39.55
N GLN A 59 -22.49 -25.41 -40.83
CA GLN A 59 -22.37 -24.43 -41.90
C GLN A 59 -23.73 -23.86 -42.23
N GLY A 60 -23.77 -22.59 -42.63
CA GLY A 60 -24.92 -22.12 -43.37
C GLY A 60 -25.16 -20.63 -43.47
N LYS A 61 -24.64 -20.07 -44.54
CA LYS A 61 -25.21 -19.09 -45.47
C LYS A 61 -25.16 -17.60 -45.15
N LEU A 62 -24.37 -16.97 -46.01
CA LEU A 62 -24.42 -15.57 -46.47
C LEU A 62 -25.83 -15.15 -46.93
N ASN A 63 -26.24 -13.95 -46.55
CA ASN A 63 -27.11 -13.10 -47.33
C ASN A 63 -26.66 -11.65 -47.18
N GLU A 64 -26.23 -11.09 -48.30
CA GLU A 64 -26.13 -9.67 -48.60
C GLU A 64 -27.52 -9.07 -48.81
N GLU A 65 -27.76 -7.85 -48.31
CA GLU A 65 -28.56 -6.76 -48.89
C GLU A 65 -28.50 -5.62 -47.86
N ALA A 66 -27.79 -4.56 -48.14
CA ALA A 66 -28.05 -3.33 -48.88
C ALA A 66 -28.76 -2.23 -48.03
N VAL A 67 -27.99 -1.20 -47.67
CA VAL A 67 -28.16 0.24 -47.91
C VAL A 67 -29.23 1.05 -47.16
N GLU A 68 -28.72 2.18 -46.61
CA GLU A 68 -29.32 3.45 -46.18
C GLU A 68 -29.94 3.50 -44.76
N ASP A 69 -29.41 4.30 -43.83
CA ASP A 69 -29.64 5.74 -43.76
C ASP A 69 -28.74 6.41 -42.71
N ASN A 70 -28.24 7.57 -43.07
CA ASN A 70 -27.42 8.50 -42.42
C ASN A 70 -28.17 9.14 -41.24
N LYS A 71 -27.74 8.86 -39.98
CA LYS A 71 -28.03 9.73 -38.83
C LYS A 71 -26.84 9.80 -37.90
N GLN A 72 -26.09 10.88 -38.08
CA GLN A 72 -25.04 11.34 -37.20
C GLN A 72 -25.65 11.58 -35.81
N PRO A 73 -25.15 10.95 -34.75
CA PRO A 73 -25.48 11.39 -33.36
C PRO A 73 -24.71 12.68 -33.07
N ASP A 74 -25.43 13.66 -32.62
CA ASP A 74 -24.90 14.90 -32.08
C ASP A 74 -23.76 14.61 -31.10
N THR A 75 -22.63 15.22 -31.41
CA THR A 75 -21.50 15.34 -30.47
C THR A 75 -21.99 16.21 -29.32
N GLU A 76 -22.42 15.61 -28.23
CA GLU A 76 -22.51 16.30 -26.95
C GLU A 76 -21.10 16.79 -26.63
N GLN A 77 -20.87 18.06 -26.84
CA GLN A 77 -19.76 18.79 -26.28
C GLN A 77 -19.89 18.67 -24.74
N GLN A 78 -19.06 17.82 -24.14
CA GLN A 78 -18.78 17.92 -22.71
C GLN A 78 -18.16 19.30 -22.52
N ASP A 79 -18.95 20.21 -21.95
CA ASP A 79 -18.48 21.47 -21.39
C ASP A 79 -17.36 21.10 -20.40
N GLU A 80 -16.10 21.34 -20.78
CA GLU A 80 -14.99 21.43 -19.84
C GLU A 80 -15.30 22.61 -18.90
N GLN A 81 -15.92 22.28 -17.76
CA GLN A 81 -16.02 23.24 -16.66
C GLN A 81 -14.58 23.54 -16.19
N PRO A 82 -14.20 24.82 -16.08
CA PRO A 82 -12.89 25.18 -15.57
C PRO A 82 -12.69 24.56 -14.19
N ASP A 83 -11.55 23.96 -13.98
CA ASP A 83 -11.08 23.26 -12.78
C ASP A 83 -11.45 24.11 -11.54
N LYS A 84 -12.56 23.74 -10.90
CA LYS A 84 -13.03 24.43 -9.70
C LYS A 84 -12.01 24.07 -8.63
N MET A 85 -11.16 25.01 -8.22
CA MET A 85 -10.18 24.79 -7.16
C MET A 85 -10.89 24.15 -5.97
N ILE A 86 -10.55 22.87 -5.72
CA ILE A 86 -11.11 22.12 -4.59
C ILE A 86 -10.49 22.74 -3.34
N GLU A 87 -11.31 23.30 -2.47
CA GLU A 87 -10.84 23.83 -1.19
C GLU A 87 -10.38 22.67 -0.29
N VAL A 88 -9.15 22.75 0.22
CA VAL A 88 -8.55 21.71 1.07
C VAL A 88 -8.26 22.24 2.47
N ASP A 89 -8.28 21.35 3.45
CA ASP A 89 -7.87 21.68 4.82
C ASP A 89 -6.31 21.71 4.96
N ALA A 90 -5.83 22.01 6.16
CA ALA A 90 -4.41 22.10 6.45
C ALA A 90 -3.63 20.80 6.17
N GLY A 91 -4.32 19.66 6.16
CA GLY A 91 -3.74 18.35 5.81
C GLY A 91 -3.73 18.07 4.31
N GLY A 92 -4.28 18.96 3.47
CA GLY A 92 -4.38 18.79 2.02
C GLY A 92 -5.56 17.94 1.56
N TYR A 93 -6.54 17.67 2.44
CA TYR A 93 -7.73 16.90 2.10
C TYR A 93 -8.91 17.83 1.75
N PRO A 94 -9.75 17.49 0.76
CA PRO A 94 -10.93 18.29 0.41
C PRO A 94 -11.85 18.52 1.62
N ILE A 95 -12.31 19.79 1.80
CA ILE A 95 -13.17 20.17 2.94
C ILE A 95 -14.58 19.63 2.76
N ALA A 96 -15.08 19.59 1.52
CA ALA A 96 -16.40 19.09 1.19
C ALA A 96 -16.31 17.95 0.15
N VAL A 97 -16.41 16.71 0.63
CA VAL A 97 -16.48 15.54 -0.24
C VAL A 97 -17.88 14.95 -0.16
N ALA A 98 -18.53 14.77 -1.31
CA ALA A 98 -19.72 13.94 -1.39
C ALA A 98 -19.38 12.50 -0.97
N ALA A 99 -20.37 11.73 -0.51
CA ALA A 99 -20.15 10.32 -0.21
C ALA A 99 -19.58 9.63 -1.45
N VAL A 100 -18.41 9.01 -1.29
CA VAL A 100 -17.73 8.26 -2.36
C VAL A 100 -18.40 6.91 -2.47
N VAL A 101 -18.98 6.62 -3.63
CA VAL A 101 -19.72 5.38 -3.90
C VAL A 101 -18.96 4.40 -4.78
N GLU A 102 -17.96 4.90 -5.52
CA GLU A 102 -17.12 4.10 -6.40
C GLU A 102 -15.67 4.59 -6.35
N PRO A 103 -14.68 3.69 -6.51
CA PRO A 103 -13.28 4.08 -6.60
C PRO A 103 -12.98 4.83 -7.90
N THR A 104 -12.04 5.76 -7.85
CA THR A 104 -11.61 6.55 -9.02
C THR A 104 -10.53 5.81 -9.79
N TYR A 105 -10.69 5.77 -11.13
CA TYR A 105 -9.67 5.30 -12.07
C TYR A 105 -9.29 6.43 -13.02
N ILE A 106 -7.99 6.63 -13.25
CA ILE A 106 -7.45 7.57 -14.24
C ILE A 106 -6.56 6.73 -15.17
N ASP A 107 -6.82 6.77 -16.46
CA ASP A 107 -6.13 5.94 -17.49
C ASP A 107 -6.05 4.45 -17.11
N GLY A 108 -7.12 3.93 -16.49
CA GLY A 108 -7.23 2.54 -16.03
C GLY A 108 -6.46 2.23 -14.75
N ILE A 109 -5.81 3.22 -14.12
CA ILE A 109 -5.10 3.09 -12.86
C ILE A 109 -6.02 3.49 -11.71
N LEU A 110 -6.24 2.57 -10.76
CA LEU A 110 -6.98 2.84 -9.53
C LEU A 110 -6.17 3.83 -8.66
N ILE A 111 -6.79 4.97 -8.31
CA ILE A 111 -6.15 6.02 -7.53
C ILE A 111 -6.75 6.07 -6.12
N ALA A 112 -5.87 6.15 -5.12
CA ALA A 112 -6.20 6.47 -3.74
C ALA A 112 -5.14 7.44 -3.20
N ASN A 113 -5.54 8.65 -2.88
CA ASN A 113 -4.67 9.67 -2.29
C ASN A 113 -5.51 10.73 -1.56
N LYS A 114 -4.91 11.84 -1.15
CA LYS A 114 -5.65 12.90 -0.43
C LYS A 114 -6.82 13.46 -1.22
N LYS A 115 -6.72 13.54 -2.55
CA LYS A 115 -7.76 14.09 -3.44
C LYS A 115 -8.82 13.06 -3.83
N TYR A 116 -8.43 11.81 -4.00
CA TYR A 116 -9.28 10.73 -4.51
C TYR A 116 -9.47 9.65 -3.45
N PRO A 117 -10.53 9.74 -2.61
CA PRO A 117 -10.85 8.73 -1.62
C PRO A 117 -11.47 7.48 -2.24
N LEU A 118 -11.34 6.36 -1.54
CA LEU A 118 -12.03 5.11 -1.79
C LEU A 118 -13.32 5.03 -0.97
N PRO A 119 -14.34 4.30 -1.45
CA PRO A 119 -15.51 3.98 -0.64
C PRO A 119 -15.12 3.25 0.66
N GLU A 120 -15.89 3.46 1.73
CA GLU A 120 -15.68 2.81 3.02
C GLU A 120 -15.74 1.28 2.90
N ASP A 121 -16.66 0.76 2.10
CA ASP A 121 -16.90 -0.65 1.85
C ASP A 121 -16.00 -1.27 0.76
N PHE A 122 -15.13 -0.46 0.14
CA PHE A 122 -14.16 -0.97 -0.83
C PHE A 122 -13.12 -1.85 -0.14
N ASN A 123 -13.29 -3.17 -0.26
CA ASN A 123 -12.53 -4.18 0.48
C ASN A 123 -12.10 -5.36 -0.43
N PRO A 124 -11.23 -5.10 -1.43
CA PRO A 124 -10.80 -6.12 -2.39
C PRO A 124 -9.86 -7.18 -1.80
N GLY A 125 -9.29 -6.94 -0.62
CA GLY A 125 -8.19 -7.72 -0.09
C GLY A 125 -6.86 -7.42 -0.79
N GLU A 126 -5.82 -8.19 -0.46
CA GLU A 126 -4.51 -8.07 -1.11
C GLU A 126 -4.57 -8.58 -2.55
N ASN A 127 -4.01 -7.85 -3.50
CA ASN A 127 -3.98 -8.24 -4.90
C ASN A 127 -2.98 -9.40 -5.12
N ALA A 128 -3.46 -10.52 -5.66
CA ALA A 128 -2.66 -11.74 -5.82
C ALA A 128 -1.52 -11.57 -6.85
N GLU A 129 -1.74 -10.77 -7.91
CA GLU A 129 -0.70 -10.49 -8.91
C GLU A 129 0.42 -9.63 -8.33
N ALA A 130 0.06 -8.58 -7.57
CA ALA A 130 1.02 -7.75 -6.86
C ALA A 130 1.83 -8.57 -5.84
N ARG A 131 1.18 -9.50 -5.13
CA ARG A 131 1.87 -10.41 -4.19
C ARG A 131 2.86 -11.31 -4.92
N ALA A 132 2.47 -11.95 -6.02
CA ALA A 132 3.35 -12.81 -6.81
C ALA A 132 4.54 -12.02 -7.39
N ALA A 133 4.30 -10.79 -7.86
CA ALA A 133 5.35 -9.89 -8.34
C ALA A 133 6.36 -9.51 -7.23
N PHE A 134 5.86 -9.24 -6.02
CA PHE A 134 6.71 -9.01 -4.85
C PHE A 134 7.55 -10.25 -4.50
N GLU A 135 6.96 -11.45 -4.49
CA GLU A 135 7.68 -12.69 -4.17
C GLU A 135 8.79 -12.99 -5.17
N GLN A 136 8.57 -12.72 -6.46
CA GLN A 136 9.60 -12.81 -7.48
C GLN A 136 10.70 -11.78 -7.22
N MET A 137 10.36 -10.53 -6.95
CA MET A 137 11.32 -9.47 -6.62
C MET A 137 12.15 -9.83 -5.38
N ALA A 138 11.52 -10.34 -4.32
CA ALA A 138 12.20 -10.76 -3.10
C ALA A 138 13.14 -11.95 -3.33
N THR A 139 12.77 -12.88 -4.23
CA THR A 139 13.61 -14.01 -4.63
C THR A 139 14.89 -13.54 -5.33
N ASP A 140 14.74 -12.62 -6.29
CA ASP A 140 15.88 -12.09 -7.06
C ASP A 140 16.79 -11.21 -6.19
N ALA A 141 16.17 -10.39 -5.30
CA ALA A 141 16.91 -9.60 -4.31
C ALA A 141 17.71 -10.50 -3.35
N LYS A 142 17.16 -11.63 -2.94
CA LYS A 142 17.82 -12.59 -2.03
C LYS A 142 19.07 -13.21 -2.67
N ALA A 143 19.07 -13.44 -3.98
CA ALA A 143 20.24 -13.91 -4.70
C ALA A 143 21.39 -12.89 -4.67
N LEU A 144 21.09 -11.61 -4.43
CA LEU A 144 22.04 -10.52 -4.26
C LEU A 144 22.39 -10.23 -2.78
N GLY A 145 21.82 -10.99 -1.85
CA GLY A 145 22.06 -10.85 -0.41
C GLY A 145 21.06 -9.96 0.34
N PHE A 146 19.98 -9.51 -0.30
CA PHE A 146 18.93 -8.69 0.33
C PHE A 146 17.71 -9.56 0.68
N ASP A 147 17.47 -9.81 1.96
CA ASP A 147 16.32 -10.62 2.42
C ASP A 147 15.10 -9.67 2.63
N LEU A 148 14.40 -9.36 1.53
CA LEU A 148 13.26 -8.44 1.54
C LEU A 148 12.00 -9.09 2.11
N VAL A 149 11.21 -8.29 2.82
CA VAL A 149 9.90 -8.67 3.36
C VAL A 149 8.89 -7.55 3.13
N ALA A 150 7.69 -7.91 2.69
CA ALA A 150 6.54 -7.01 2.72
C ALA A 150 5.89 -7.14 4.11
N PHE A 151 6.21 -6.20 5.00
CA PHE A 151 5.75 -6.25 6.40
C PHE A 151 4.36 -5.62 6.59
N SER A 152 3.85 -4.93 5.56
CA SER A 152 2.48 -4.41 5.50
C SER A 152 1.98 -4.52 4.06
N GLY A 153 0.74 -4.96 3.88
CA GLY A 153 0.07 -5.09 2.59
C GLY A 153 -1.32 -4.46 2.65
N PHE A 154 -2.37 -5.22 2.30
CA PHE A 154 -3.74 -4.74 2.37
C PHE A 154 -4.13 -4.27 3.77
N ARG A 155 -4.83 -3.12 3.85
CA ARG A 155 -5.45 -2.58 5.07
C ARG A 155 -6.88 -2.14 4.79
N SER A 156 -7.87 -2.68 5.54
CA SER A 156 -9.25 -2.23 5.42
C SER A 156 -9.44 -0.79 5.91
N TYR A 157 -10.58 -0.19 5.55
CA TYR A 157 -10.99 1.13 6.02
C TYR A 157 -11.00 1.21 7.57
N GLU A 158 -11.56 0.20 8.25
CA GLU A 158 -11.64 0.15 9.72
C GLU A 158 -10.26 0.02 10.37
N TYR A 159 -9.39 -0.79 9.77
CA TYR A 159 -8.01 -0.90 10.27
C TYR A 159 -7.28 0.43 10.11
N GLN A 160 -7.40 1.08 8.94
CA GLN A 160 -6.80 2.40 8.70
C GLN A 160 -7.39 3.46 9.64
N THR A 161 -8.69 3.39 9.97
CA THR A 161 -9.32 4.28 10.95
C THR A 161 -8.67 4.16 12.32
N THR A 162 -8.46 2.92 12.78
CA THR A 162 -7.80 2.66 14.06
C THR A 162 -6.35 3.16 14.06
N LEU A 163 -5.62 2.85 13.00
CA LEU A 163 -4.21 3.23 12.84
C LEU A 163 -4.04 4.76 12.82
N TYR A 164 -4.80 5.45 11.99
CA TYR A 164 -4.75 6.90 11.87
C TYR A 164 -5.11 7.59 13.19
N ASN A 165 -6.17 7.15 13.88
CA ASN A 165 -6.56 7.72 15.17
C ASN A 165 -5.47 7.53 16.22
N ASN A 166 -4.75 6.41 16.22
CA ASN A 166 -3.61 6.20 17.13
C ASN A 166 -2.48 7.21 16.84
N TYR A 167 -2.18 7.49 15.57
CA TYR A 167 -1.19 8.50 15.19
C TYR A 167 -1.64 9.91 15.58
N VAL A 168 -2.90 10.26 15.33
CA VAL A 168 -3.45 11.57 15.75
C VAL A 168 -3.38 11.76 17.26
N ASN A 169 -3.69 10.72 18.04
CA ASN A 169 -3.59 10.76 19.50
C ASN A 169 -2.16 10.90 20.01
N ARG A 170 -1.18 10.33 19.29
CA ARG A 170 0.24 10.36 19.66
C ARG A 170 0.91 11.68 19.25
N ASP A 171 0.70 12.13 18.02
CA ASP A 171 1.51 13.16 17.38
C ASP A 171 0.71 14.42 17.00
N GLY A 172 -0.61 14.37 17.11
CA GLY A 172 -1.52 15.40 16.60
C GLY A 172 -1.86 15.22 15.14
N LYS A 173 -2.99 15.81 14.72
CA LYS A 173 -3.57 15.62 13.38
C LYS A 173 -2.66 16.12 12.27
N GLU A 174 -2.08 17.31 12.42
CA GLU A 174 -1.20 17.93 11.42
C GLU A 174 0.04 17.06 11.12
N ALA A 175 0.67 16.53 12.18
CA ALA A 175 1.80 15.63 12.01
C ALA A 175 1.38 14.29 11.39
N ALA A 176 0.28 13.69 11.86
CA ALA A 176 -0.24 12.43 11.35
C ALA A 176 -0.59 12.51 9.86
N ASP A 177 -1.18 13.60 9.39
CA ASP A 177 -1.55 13.82 7.98
C ASP A 177 -0.36 13.80 7.00
N ARG A 178 0.89 13.95 7.50
CA ARG A 178 2.09 13.94 6.66
C ARG A 178 2.60 12.55 6.33
N TYR A 179 2.33 11.55 7.18
CA TYR A 179 2.88 10.20 7.04
C TYR A 179 1.82 9.08 7.14
N SER A 180 0.56 9.42 7.41
CA SER A 180 -0.53 8.44 7.48
C SER A 180 -1.75 8.98 6.77
N ALA A 181 -2.26 8.22 5.81
CA ALA A 181 -3.50 8.57 5.13
C ALA A 181 -4.69 8.48 6.09
N ARG A 182 -5.65 9.40 5.92
CA ARG A 182 -6.96 9.28 6.56
C ARG A 182 -7.69 8.06 6.02
N PRO A 183 -8.67 7.50 6.77
CA PRO A 183 -9.53 6.41 6.29
C PRO A 183 -10.13 6.72 4.91
N GLY A 184 -10.11 5.75 4.02
CA GLY A 184 -10.53 5.93 2.63
C GLY A 184 -9.46 6.51 1.69
N HIS A 185 -8.37 7.09 2.21
CA HIS A 185 -7.33 7.75 1.39
C HIS A 185 -6.01 6.95 1.32
N SER A 186 -5.97 5.76 1.91
CA SER A 186 -4.77 4.91 1.94
C SER A 186 -4.69 4.03 0.71
N GLU A 187 -3.55 4.02 0.02
CA GLU A 187 -3.30 3.07 -1.06
C GLU A 187 -3.31 1.60 -0.62
N HIS A 188 -3.02 1.32 0.65
CA HIS A 188 -3.13 -0.05 1.18
C HIS A 188 -4.53 -0.61 1.10
N GLN A 189 -5.59 0.23 1.09
CA GLN A 189 -6.96 -0.21 0.90
C GLN A 189 -7.22 -0.73 -0.52
N THR A 190 -6.38 -0.36 -1.50
CA THR A 190 -6.46 -0.91 -2.87
C THR A 190 -5.98 -2.35 -2.97
N GLY A 191 -5.22 -2.85 -1.99
CA GLY A 191 -4.51 -4.12 -2.06
C GLY A 191 -3.28 -4.12 -2.98
N LEU A 192 -2.94 -2.97 -3.56
CA LEU A 192 -1.84 -2.80 -4.53
C LEU A 192 -0.60 -2.12 -3.93
N ALA A 193 -0.62 -1.72 -2.66
CA ALA A 193 0.50 -1.10 -1.98
C ALA A 193 1.10 -2.03 -0.92
N PHE A 194 2.43 -2.05 -0.87
CA PHE A 194 3.21 -2.83 0.09
C PHE A 194 4.25 -1.96 0.77
N ASP A 195 4.35 -2.08 2.10
CA ASP A 195 5.48 -1.57 2.84
C ASP A 195 6.56 -2.66 2.88
N ILE A 196 7.72 -2.37 2.26
CA ILE A 196 8.81 -3.32 2.03
C ILE A 196 10.04 -2.89 2.82
N GLY A 197 10.65 -3.84 3.51
CA GLY A 197 11.89 -3.64 4.26
C GLY A 197 12.83 -4.83 4.15
N GLU A 198 14.00 -4.73 4.78
CA GLU A 198 14.93 -5.84 4.93
C GLU A 198 14.69 -6.54 6.26
N LYS A 199 14.55 -7.86 6.23
CA LYS A 199 14.21 -8.70 7.40
C LYS A 199 15.21 -8.57 8.54
N SER A 200 16.48 -8.38 8.22
CA SER A 200 17.55 -8.22 9.21
C SER A 200 17.62 -6.80 9.81
N ARG A 201 16.84 -5.86 9.27
CA ARG A 201 16.88 -4.43 9.61
C ARG A 201 15.49 -3.88 9.96
N GLU A 202 14.76 -4.60 10.83
CA GLU A 202 13.46 -4.15 11.34
C GLU A 202 13.54 -2.77 12.05
N ASP A 203 14.71 -2.43 12.56
CA ASP A 203 15.02 -1.13 13.15
C ASP A 203 14.88 0.04 12.17
N LEU A 204 14.93 -0.22 10.85
CA LEU A 204 14.80 0.77 9.79
C LEU A 204 13.42 0.75 9.08
N TRP A 205 12.53 -0.16 9.46
CA TRP A 205 11.20 -0.17 8.87
C TRP A 205 10.46 1.14 9.20
N LEU A 206 9.72 1.67 8.23
CA LEU A 206 9.02 2.95 8.32
C LEU A 206 9.95 4.15 8.63
N THR A 207 11.21 4.09 8.17
CA THR A 207 12.15 5.19 8.32
C THR A 207 12.78 5.58 6.98
N ALA A 208 13.09 6.86 6.79
CA ALA A 208 13.77 7.34 5.58
C ALA A 208 15.16 6.70 5.38
N GLU A 209 15.82 6.33 6.50
CA GLU A 209 17.15 5.72 6.52
C GLU A 209 17.19 4.35 5.83
N PHE A 210 16.06 3.63 5.73
CA PHE A 210 15.99 2.42 4.93
C PHE A 210 16.37 2.68 3.47
N GLY A 211 15.98 3.83 2.90
CA GLY A 211 16.33 4.23 1.54
C GLY A 211 17.84 4.39 1.32
N GLU A 212 18.63 4.64 2.38
CA GLU A 212 20.08 4.76 2.30
C GLU A 212 20.81 3.41 2.37
N THR A 213 20.11 2.34 2.74
CA THR A 213 20.70 0.99 2.76
C THR A 213 20.95 0.45 1.36
N PRO A 214 21.85 -0.51 1.18
CA PRO A 214 22.01 -1.19 -0.12
C PRO A 214 20.71 -1.84 -0.62
N ALA A 215 19.89 -2.42 0.28
CA ALA A 215 18.59 -3.02 -0.06
C ALA A 215 17.57 -1.97 -0.50
N GLY A 216 17.45 -0.84 0.20
CA GLY A 216 16.55 0.26 -0.16
C GLY A 216 16.92 0.90 -1.50
N LYS A 217 18.22 1.13 -1.74
CA LYS A 217 18.73 1.63 -3.03
C LYS A 217 18.43 0.65 -4.17
N TRP A 218 18.66 -0.63 -3.94
CA TRP A 218 18.34 -1.65 -4.93
C TRP A 218 16.84 -1.67 -5.25
N LEU A 219 15.97 -1.60 -4.25
CA LEU A 219 14.52 -1.51 -4.42
C LEU A 219 14.13 -0.29 -5.25
N ALA A 220 14.57 0.91 -4.87
CA ALA A 220 14.27 2.13 -5.60
C ALA A 220 14.69 2.07 -7.08
N ASP A 221 15.78 1.36 -7.39
CA ASP A 221 16.29 1.23 -8.75
C ASP A 221 15.68 0.07 -9.55
N ASN A 222 15.16 -0.97 -8.89
CA ASN A 222 14.78 -2.20 -9.58
C ASN A 222 13.30 -2.57 -9.46
N ALA A 223 12.56 -2.04 -8.50
CA ALA A 223 11.17 -2.41 -8.23
C ALA A 223 10.25 -2.28 -9.47
N HIS A 224 10.51 -1.32 -10.37
CA HIS A 224 9.76 -1.12 -11.60
C HIS A 224 9.81 -2.33 -12.54
N LYS A 225 10.88 -3.13 -12.52
CA LYS A 225 11.02 -4.36 -13.32
C LYS A 225 10.04 -5.46 -12.89
N TYR A 226 9.50 -5.32 -11.68
CA TYR A 226 8.49 -6.20 -11.08
C TYR A 226 7.12 -5.53 -10.97
N GLY A 227 6.94 -4.36 -11.59
CA GLY A 227 5.68 -3.65 -11.63
C GLY A 227 5.43 -2.71 -10.45
N PHE A 228 6.42 -2.42 -9.61
CA PHE A 228 6.28 -1.50 -8.48
C PHE A 228 6.99 -0.17 -8.72
N ILE A 229 6.42 0.90 -8.18
CA ILE A 229 7.06 2.21 -8.08
C ILE A 229 7.29 2.58 -6.62
N LEU A 230 8.38 3.32 -6.34
CA LEU A 230 8.54 4.05 -5.09
C LEU A 230 7.51 5.19 -5.09
N ARG A 231 6.49 5.08 -4.25
CA ARG A 231 5.27 5.89 -4.36
C ARG A 231 5.44 7.32 -3.89
N TYR A 232 6.19 7.52 -2.82
CA TYR A 232 6.43 8.83 -2.19
C TYR A 232 7.92 9.15 -2.19
N PRO A 233 8.48 9.60 -3.34
CA PRO A 233 9.91 9.88 -3.46
C PRO A 233 10.31 11.16 -2.73
N GLU A 234 11.59 11.26 -2.38
CA GLU A 234 12.15 12.41 -1.67
C GLU A 234 11.97 13.71 -2.47
N GLY A 235 11.60 14.79 -1.77
CA GLY A 235 11.41 16.12 -2.37
C GLY A 235 10.11 16.28 -3.16
N LYS A 236 9.15 15.34 -3.04
CA LYS A 236 7.85 15.37 -3.74
C LYS A 236 6.65 15.47 -2.79
N GLU A 237 6.84 15.86 -1.53
CA GLU A 237 5.76 15.98 -0.54
C GLU A 237 4.67 16.96 -1.00
N ASP A 238 5.05 18.08 -1.63
CA ASP A 238 4.10 19.08 -2.14
C ASP A 238 3.20 18.54 -3.27
N VAL A 239 3.63 17.50 -3.98
CA VAL A 239 2.90 16.87 -5.08
C VAL A 239 2.06 15.69 -4.58
N THR A 240 2.69 14.78 -3.83
CA THR A 240 2.05 13.54 -3.37
C THR A 240 1.19 13.74 -2.13
N GLY A 241 1.46 14.81 -1.38
CA GLY A 241 0.83 15.10 -0.09
C GLY A 241 1.41 14.32 1.09
N PHE A 242 2.39 13.43 0.86
CA PHE A 242 3.04 12.61 1.90
C PHE A 242 4.55 12.82 1.88
N MET A 243 5.17 12.74 3.07
CA MET A 243 6.61 12.79 3.20
C MET A 243 7.30 11.64 2.45
N TYR A 244 8.62 11.70 2.32
CA TYR A 244 9.40 10.61 1.75
C TYR A 244 9.20 9.31 2.54
N GLU A 245 8.79 8.25 1.84
CA GLU A 245 8.58 6.91 2.39
C GLU A 245 9.37 5.87 1.59
N SER A 246 10.61 5.62 1.99
CA SER A 246 11.54 4.72 1.31
C SER A 246 11.06 3.26 1.24
N TRP A 247 10.07 2.91 2.04
CA TRP A 247 9.49 1.58 2.20
C TRP A 247 8.20 1.35 1.42
N HIS A 248 7.48 2.42 1.00
CA HIS A 248 6.14 2.33 0.41
C HIS A 248 6.21 2.18 -1.11
N PHE A 249 5.79 1.01 -1.60
CA PHE A 249 5.81 0.66 -3.02
C PHE A 249 4.40 0.36 -3.52
N ARG A 250 4.04 0.99 -4.66
CA ARG A 250 2.76 0.80 -5.34
C ARG A 250 2.92 -0.05 -6.59
N TYR A 251 2.08 -1.09 -6.72
CA TYR A 251 2.01 -1.95 -7.91
C TYR A 251 1.14 -1.30 -9.01
N LEU A 252 1.68 -1.23 -10.22
CA LEU A 252 1.02 -0.71 -11.43
C LEU A 252 1.12 -1.70 -12.61
N GLY A 253 1.77 -2.86 -12.43
CA GLY A 253 2.24 -3.71 -13.52
C GLY A 253 3.54 -3.19 -14.15
N VAL A 254 4.28 -4.10 -14.82
CA VAL A 254 5.65 -3.84 -15.29
C VAL A 254 5.72 -2.70 -16.31
N GLU A 255 4.77 -2.64 -17.24
CA GLU A 255 4.74 -1.63 -18.29
C GLU A 255 4.63 -0.22 -17.68
N LYS A 256 3.57 0.04 -16.91
CA LYS A 256 3.30 1.34 -16.30
C LYS A 256 4.37 1.74 -15.28
N ALA A 257 4.80 0.82 -14.43
CA ALA A 257 5.87 1.09 -13.46
C ALA A 257 7.18 1.47 -14.14
N THR A 258 7.49 0.84 -15.29
CA THR A 258 8.68 1.16 -16.08
C THR A 258 8.57 2.53 -16.75
N GLU A 259 7.39 2.90 -17.24
CA GLU A 259 7.14 4.24 -17.79
C GLU A 259 7.31 5.32 -16.73
N VAL A 260 6.67 5.17 -15.58
CA VAL A 260 6.81 6.11 -14.45
C VAL A 260 8.27 6.24 -14.03
N LYS A 261 9.00 5.13 -13.88
CA LYS A 261 10.43 5.16 -13.52
C LYS A 261 11.29 5.91 -14.55
N LYS A 262 11.00 5.76 -15.85
CA LYS A 262 11.73 6.43 -16.94
C LYS A 262 11.51 7.94 -16.96
N THR A 263 10.30 8.39 -16.62
CA THR A 263 9.97 9.82 -16.59
C THR A 263 10.54 10.50 -15.35
N GLY A 264 10.76 9.79 -14.25
CA GLY A 264 11.12 10.33 -12.95
C GLY A 264 9.99 11.14 -12.29
N LEU A 265 8.76 11.02 -12.81
CA LEU A 265 7.56 11.67 -12.27
C LEU A 265 6.98 10.88 -11.11
N THR A 266 6.25 11.55 -10.23
CA THR A 266 5.34 10.88 -9.30
C THR A 266 4.13 10.32 -10.04
N LEU A 267 3.33 9.48 -9.38
CA LEU A 267 2.10 8.98 -10.00
C LEU A 267 1.12 10.12 -10.31
N GLU A 268 1.03 11.14 -9.46
CA GLU A 268 0.20 12.34 -9.67
C GLU A 268 0.64 13.17 -10.87
N GLU A 269 1.95 13.28 -11.13
CA GLU A 269 2.49 14.01 -12.28
C GLU A 269 2.38 13.23 -13.59
N TYR A 270 2.32 11.89 -13.48
CA TYR A 270 2.25 10.98 -14.63
C TYR A 270 0.83 10.89 -15.19
N LEU A 271 -0.20 10.99 -14.34
CA LEU A 271 -1.64 10.94 -14.68
C LEU A 271 -2.18 12.31 -15.05
#